data_bb9c6c2444865dd28c83ab35b0c67adb
#
_entry.id   bb9c6c2444865dd28c83ab35b0c67adb
#
_cell.length_a   1.000
_cell.length_b   1.000
_cell.length_c   1.000
_cell.angle_alpha   90.00
_cell.angle_beta   90.00
_cell.angle_gamma   90.00
#
_symmetry.space_group_name_H-M   'P 1'
#
loop_
_entity.id
_entity.type
_entity.pdbx_description
1 polymer ?
#
loop_
_entity_poly.entity_id
_entity_poly.type
_entity_poly.pdbx_seq_one_letter_code
_entity_poly.pdbx_strand_id
1 'polypeptide(L)'
;NNLENDKCANILVFITHHSKDSILIEEATLATMLPFEEITPITLDKGKEYYKLLESIVEQLKDNIIPAEIDPIKEREKNWEQQDKIEKNLPAKDEEDLSTLPQEIIMMRQAIRALEIVGQIIKNRKGSLPRTQLIDMVTELYFTAFRTIGFFGKLVTNTQDEIIENLKNDSNEYETKARMKERLNIFIQLYSLRFCLGIFSKVIHSVGLSELKEIFSEVAIKIGTPAAKVLSFSINTCYGRMSYGELQKIYKEMKSNPVVLRILKARVKSYFQVSQVALCRLFHSA
;
A
#
# COMPACT_ATOMS: atom_id res chain seq x y z
N ASN A 1 21.66 -5.88 6.40
CA ASN A 1 20.85 -5.23 5.36
C ASN A 1 20.57 -3.79 5.80
N ASN A 2 21.32 -2.83 5.26
CA ASN A 2 21.16 -1.40 5.58
C ASN A 2 20.31 -0.71 4.51
N LEU A 3 19.16 -1.33 4.14
CA LEU A 3 18.27 -0.79 3.11
C LEU A 3 17.54 0.48 3.55
N GLU A 4 17.47 0.73 4.86
CA GLU A 4 17.01 1.99 5.44
C GLU A 4 17.90 3.17 5.09
N ASN A 5 19.17 2.92 4.75
CA ASN A 5 20.09 3.94 4.31
C ASN A 5 19.89 4.23 2.82
N ASP A 6 19.53 5.47 2.49
CA ASP A 6 19.28 5.93 1.12
C ASP A 6 20.47 5.69 0.18
N LYS A 7 21.71 5.83 0.69
CA LYS A 7 22.93 5.57 -0.09
C LYS A 7 23.02 4.10 -0.51
N CYS A 8 22.79 3.18 0.43
CA CYS A 8 22.82 1.73 0.15
C CYS A 8 21.72 1.32 -0.83
N ALA A 9 20.51 1.85 -0.65
CA ALA A 9 19.38 1.62 -1.55
C ALA A 9 19.68 2.12 -2.98
N ASN A 10 20.21 3.33 -3.12
CA ASN A 10 20.56 3.92 -4.42
C ASN A 10 21.71 3.17 -5.11
N ILE A 11 22.72 2.70 -4.34
CA ILE A 11 23.79 1.85 -4.86
C ILE A 11 23.21 0.54 -5.40
N LEU A 12 22.29 -0.11 -4.68
CA LEU A 12 21.66 -1.34 -5.11
C LEU A 12 20.87 -1.14 -6.43
N VAL A 13 20.07 -0.08 -6.51
CA VAL A 13 19.36 0.28 -7.75
C VAL A 13 20.34 0.54 -8.88
N PHE A 14 21.43 1.27 -8.64
CA PHE A 14 22.45 1.53 -9.64
C PHE A 14 23.14 0.24 -10.15
N ILE A 15 23.56 -0.63 -9.22
CA ILE A 15 24.19 -1.91 -9.58
C ILE A 15 23.21 -2.76 -10.40
N THR A 16 21.97 -2.91 -9.95
CA THR A 16 20.96 -3.68 -10.67
C THR A 16 20.59 -3.07 -12.03
N HIS A 17 20.67 -1.75 -12.17
CA HIS A 17 20.43 -1.07 -13.45
C HIS A 17 21.56 -1.35 -14.46
N HIS A 18 22.80 -1.40 -14.01
CA HIS A 18 23.97 -1.57 -14.89
C HIS A 18 24.42 -3.03 -15.06
N SER A 19 24.03 -3.92 -14.14
CA SER A 19 24.33 -5.35 -14.27
C SER A 19 23.52 -5.98 -15.41
N LYS A 20 24.18 -6.85 -16.18
CA LYS A 20 23.52 -7.74 -17.15
C LYS A 20 23.25 -9.12 -16.57
N ASP A 21 23.70 -9.37 -15.33
CA ASP A 21 23.57 -10.66 -14.66
C ASP A 21 22.18 -10.76 -14.02
N SER A 22 21.36 -11.67 -14.55
CA SER A 22 20.01 -11.92 -14.03
C SER A 22 20.03 -12.54 -12.63
N ILE A 23 21.07 -13.33 -12.30
CA ILE A 23 21.21 -13.98 -10.99
C ILE A 23 21.46 -12.91 -9.92
N LEU A 24 22.35 -11.95 -10.19
CA LEU A 24 22.61 -10.84 -9.26
C LEU A 24 21.36 -10.01 -9.01
N ILE A 25 20.55 -9.78 -10.06
CA ILE A 25 19.28 -9.03 -9.94
C ILE A 25 18.29 -9.82 -9.08
N GLU A 26 18.18 -11.12 -9.28
CA GLU A 26 17.31 -12.00 -8.51
C GLU A 26 17.73 -12.06 -7.04
N GLU A 27 19.00 -12.29 -6.75
CA GLU A 27 19.54 -12.30 -5.37
C GLU A 27 19.34 -10.94 -4.68
N ALA A 28 19.60 -9.83 -5.38
CA ALA A 28 19.35 -8.50 -4.84
C ALA A 28 17.87 -8.28 -4.53
N THR A 29 16.98 -8.75 -5.39
CA THR A 29 15.53 -8.66 -5.21
C THR A 29 15.08 -9.50 -4.02
N LEU A 30 15.51 -10.75 -3.94
CA LEU A 30 15.21 -11.64 -2.82
C LEU A 30 15.73 -11.08 -1.49
N ALA A 31 16.94 -10.55 -1.45
CA ALA A 31 17.51 -9.94 -0.24
C ALA A 31 16.71 -8.74 0.25
N THR A 32 16.04 -8.00 -0.65
CA THR A 32 15.19 -6.86 -0.29
C THR A 32 13.81 -7.29 0.22
N MET A 33 13.35 -8.50 -0.10
CA MET A 33 12.00 -9.00 0.22
C MET A 33 11.92 -9.81 1.51
N LEU A 34 13.04 -10.11 2.16
CA LEU A 34 13.12 -10.83 3.43
C LEU A 34 12.35 -10.20 4.60
N PRO A 35 12.14 -8.85 4.68
CA PRO A 35 11.35 -8.31 5.79
C PRO A 35 9.94 -8.90 5.81
N PHE A 36 9.52 -9.35 7.00
CA PHE A 36 8.20 -9.91 7.28
C PHE A 36 7.87 -11.25 6.61
N GLU A 37 8.85 -12.06 6.24
CA GLU A 37 8.60 -13.37 5.63
C GLU A 37 7.70 -14.27 6.49
N GLU A 38 7.80 -14.18 7.82
CA GLU A 38 6.96 -14.91 8.77
C GLU A 38 5.54 -14.36 8.91
N ILE A 39 5.27 -13.16 8.35
CA ILE A 39 3.96 -12.53 8.43
C ILE A 39 3.06 -13.05 7.32
N THR A 40 1.88 -13.52 7.71
CA THR A 40 0.85 -13.90 6.73
C THR A 40 0.39 -12.69 5.92
N PRO A 41 0.48 -12.73 4.58
CA PRO A 41 -0.01 -11.64 3.73
C PRO A 41 -1.51 -11.39 3.94
N ILE A 42 -1.93 -10.13 3.96
CA ILE A 42 -3.36 -9.82 3.98
C ILE A 42 -4.02 -10.21 2.66
N THR A 43 -5.25 -10.69 2.75
CA THR A 43 -6.03 -11.09 1.57
C THR A 43 -7.22 -10.16 1.32
N LEU A 44 -7.68 -9.46 2.36
CA LEU A 44 -8.93 -8.68 2.42
C LEU A 44 -10.19 -9.53 2.20
N ASP A 45 -10.10 -10.85 2.37
CA ASP A 45 -11.26 -11.72 2.42
C ASP A 45 -12.08 -11.48 3.69
N LYS A 46 -13.41 -11.61 3.57
CA LYS A 46 -14.32 -11.48 4.72
C LYS A 46 -13.92 -12.43 5.85
N GLY A 47 -13.97 -11.89 7.07
CA GLY A 47 -13.69 -12.66 8.28
C GLY A 47 -12.23 -12.87 8.61
N LYS A 48 -11.29 -12.47 7.75
CA LYS A 48 -9.86 -12.46 8.07
C LYS A 48 -9.51 -11.30 9.01
N GLU A 49 -8.41 -11.44 9.74
CA GLU A 49 -8.02 -10.52 10.82
C GLU A 49 -7.99 -9.05 10.38
N TYR A 50 -7.25 -8.73 9.32
CA TYR A 50 -7.15 -7.35 8.83
C TYR A 50 -8.46 -6.83 8.26
N TYR A 51 -9.31 -7.69 7.66
CA TYR A 51 -10.64 -7.32 7.24
C TYR A 51 -11.51 -6.89 8.43
N LYS A 52 -11.51 -7.67 9.52
CA LYS A 52 -12.26 -7.36 10.75
C LYS A 52 -11.81 -6.04 11.37
N LEU A 53 -10.50 -5.75 11.33
CA LEU A 53 -9.97 -4.47 11.79
C LEU A 53 -10.60 -3.28 11.07
N LEU A 54 -10.90 -3.41 9.78
CA LEU A 54 -11.43 -2.32 8.94
C LEU A 54 -12.96 -2.33 8.82
N GLU A 55 -13.65 -3.44 9.11
CA GLU A 55 -15.07 -3.62 8.82
C GLU A 55 -15.94 -2.56 9.50
N SER A 56 -15.75 -2.34 10.79
CA SER A 56 -16.58 -1.41 11.56
C SER A 56 -16.39 0.05 11.13
N ILE A 57 -15.17 0.47 10.78
CA ILE A 57 -14.94 1.84 10.32
C ILE A 57 -15.51 2.08 8.93
N VAL A 58 -15.46 1.07 8.06
CA VAL A 58 -16.01 1.17 6.71
C VAL A 58 -17.52 1.34 6.74
N GLU A 59 -18.22 0.70 7.68
CA GLU A 59 -19.65 0.87 7.89
C GLU A 59 -20.01 2.27 8.42
N GLN A 60 -19.15 2.85 9.29
CA GLN A 60 -19.33 4.18 9.85
C GLN A 60 -18.96 5.31 8.86
N LEU A 61 -18.00 5.05 7.95
CA LEU A 61 -17.58 6.02 6.95
C LEU A 61 -18.68 6.19 5.90
N LYS A 62 -19.57 7.17 6.10
CA LYS A 62 -20.48 7.65 5.06
C LYS A 62 -19.64 8.14 3.87
N ASP A 63 -20.17 8.00 2.67
CA ASP A 63 -19.46 8.34 1.41
C ASP A 63 -18.92 9.80 1.33
N ASN A 64 -19.28 10.63 2.29
CA ASN A 64 -19.01 12.07 2.33
C ASN A 64 -17.64 12.48 2.91
N ILE A 65 -16.83 11.56 3.47
CA ILE A 65 -15.60 11.92 4.21
C ILE A 65 -14.34 11.97 3.33
N ILE A 66 -14.46 11.74 2.03
CA ILE A 66 -13.35 11.95 1.11
C ILE A 66 -13.44 13.39 0.59
N PRO A 67 -12.44 14.28 0.84
CA PRO A 67 -12.47 15.65 0.34
C PRO A 67 -12.73 15.70 -1.16
N ALA A 68 -13.67 16.55 -1.57
CA ALA A 68 -14.19 16.59 -2.94
C ALA A 68 -13.25 17.29 -3.95
N GLU A 69 -12.15 17.90 -3.51
CA GLU A 69 -11.38 18.87 -4.30
C GLU A 69 -9.87 18.57 -4.28
N ILE A 70 -9.49 17.44 -4.85
CA ILE A 70 -8.09 17.25 -5.18
C ILE A 70 -8.04 16.86 -6.65
N ASP A 71 -7.51 17.76 -7.49
CA ASP A 71 -7.16 17.48 -8.88
C ASP A 71 -5.97 16.51 -8.88
N PRO A 72 -6.13 15.21 -9.20
CA PRO A 72 -5.05 14.22 -9.09
C PRO A 72 -3.89 14.52 -10.05
N ILE A 73 -4.14 15.22 -11.17
CA ILE A 73 -3.09 15.59 -12.11
C ILE A 73 -2.27 16.72 -11.50
N LYS A 74 -2.94 17.78 -11.04
CA LYS A 74 -2.28 18.93 -10.37
C LYS A 74 -1.61 18.51 -9.07
N GLU A 75 -2.21 17.59 -8.31
CA GLU A 75 -1.60 17.10 -7.07
C GLU A 75 -0.42 16.17 -7.35
N ARG A 76 -0.47 15.39 -8.42
CA ARG A 76 0.64 14.57 -8.89
C ARG A 76 1.80 15.43 -9.39
N GLU A 77 1.53 16.48 -10.18
CA GLU A 77 2.52 17.46 -10.61
C GLU A 77 3.08 18.22 -9.42
N LYS A 78 2.24 18.65 -8.48
CA LYS A 78 2.65 19.34 -7.25
C LYS A 78 3.45 18.42 -6.32
N ASN A 79 3.09 17.15 -6.22
CA ASN A 79 3.85 16.17 -5.44
C ASN A 79 5.20 15.85 -6.10
N TRP A 80 5.29 15.78 -7.42
CA TRP A 80 6.54 15.65 -8.14
C TRP A 80 7.41 16.90 -7.99
N GLU A 81 6.84 18.09 -8.17
CA GLU A 81 7.56 19.35 -7.91
C GLU A 81 7.99 19.50 -6.45
N GLN A 82 7.20 19.01 -5.49
CA GLN A 82 7.57 19.00 -4.09
C GLN A 82 8.65 17.95 -3.77
N GLN A 83 8.57 16.75 -4.36
CA GLN A 83 9.64 15.75 -4.25
C GLN A 83 10.94 16.25 -4.88
N ASP A 84 10.88 16.83 -6.08
CA ASP A 84 12.05 17.45 -6.72
C ASP A 84 12.62 18.63 -5.91
N LYS A 85 11.76 19.43 -5.28
CA LYS A 85 12.19 20.52 -4.38
C LYS A 85 12.75 20.00 -3.06
N ILE A 86 12.16 18.93 -2.53
CA ILE A 86 12.65 18.25 -1.31
C ILE A 86 13.99 17.58 -1.62
N GLU A 87 14.16 16.91 -2.75
CA GLU A 87 15.43 16.29 -3.15
C GLU A 87 16.53 17.34 -3.42
N LYS A 88 16.17 18.51 -3.98
CA LYS A 88 17.12 19.60 -4.26
C LYS A 88 17.46 20.48 -3.05
N ASN A 89 16.57 20.58 -2.07
CA ASN A 89 16.72 21.45 -0.91
C ASN A 89 16.94 20.70 0.41
N LEU A 90 17.03 19.37 0.39
CA LEU A 90 17.48 18.66 1.57
C LEU A 90 18.94 19.03 1.80
N PRO A 91 19.28 19.78 2.89
CA PRO A 91 20.61 19.68 3.46
C PRO A 91 20.84 18.18 3.64
N ALA A 92 22.07 17.71 3.35
CA ALA A 92 22.43 16.33 3.62
C ALA A 92 21.81 15.99 4.99
N LYS A 93 20.76 15.17 5.01
CA LYS A 93 20.10 14.82 6.27
C LYS A 93 21.21 14.24 7.11
N ASP A 94 21.48 14.88 8.24
CA ASP A 94 22.19 14.22 9.31
C ASP A 94 21.56 12.84 9.42
N GLU A 95 22.38 11.79 9.30
CA GLU A 95 21.90 10.40 9.38
C GLU A 95 21.09 10.33 10.67
N GLU A 96 19.74 10.34 10.56
CA GLU A 96 18.88 10.14 11.73
C GLU A 96 19.43 8.91 12.41
N ASP A 97 19.82 9.04 13.65
CA ASP A 97 20.37 7.94 14.44
C ASP A 97 19.26 6.88 14.61
N LEU A 98 19.18 5.99 13.62
CA LEU A 98 18.18 4.91 13.56
C LEU A 98 18.29 3.98 14.77
N SER A 99 19.41 4.03 15.51
CA SER A 99 19.63 3.21 16.71
C SER A 99 18.64 3.52 17.85
N THR A 100 18.00 4.70 17.81
CA THR A 100 17.03 5.15 18.81
C THR A 100 15.59 4.75 18.50
N LEU A 101 15.31 4.25 17.28
CA LEU A 101 13.96 3.89 16.87
C LEU A 101 13.60 2.46 17.30
N PRO A 102 12.33 2.19 17.66
CA PRO A 102 11.84 0.83 17.87
C PRO A 102 12.12 -0.06 16.64
N GLN A 103 12.48 -1.30 16.90
CA GLN A 103 12.82 -2.27 15.85
C GLN A 103 11.71 -2.44 14.81
N GLU A 104 10.46 -2.38 15.24
CA GLU A 104 9.28 -2.48 14.38
C GLU A 104 9.21 -1.34 13.36
N ILE A 105 9.59 -0.14 13.77
CA ILE A 105 9.63 1.04 12.88
C ILE A 105 10.75 0.89 11.85
N ILE A 106 11.91 0.39 12.26
CA ILE A 106 13.04 0.11 11.36
C ILE A 106 12.63 -0.93 10.32
N MET A 107 12.02 -2.03 10.75
CA MET A 107 11.55 -3.09 9.86
C MET A 107 10.49 -2.58 8.86
N MET A 108 9.57 -1.72 9.29
CA MET A 108 8.59 -1.09 8.38
C MET A 108 9.27 -0.18 7.35
N ARG A 109 10.23 0.63 7.76
CA ARG A 109 11.01 1.48 6.84
C ARG A 109 11.75 0.63 5.80
N GLN A 110 12.40 -0.46 6.23
CA GLN A 110 13.08 -1.40 5.33
C GLN A 110 12.13 -2.01 4.32
N ALA A 111 10.95 -2.49 4.76
CA ALA A 111 9.95 -3.08 3.87
C ALA A 111 9.40 -2.06 2.85
N ILE A 112 9.09 -0.83 3.27
CA ILE A 112 8.63 0.23 2.36
C ILE A 112 9.72 0.55 1.33
N ARG A 113 10.98 0.61 1.76
CA ARG A 113 12.11 0.87 0.86
C ARG A 113 12.34 -0.29 -0.11
N ALA A 114 12.18 -1.53 0.35
CA ALA A 114 12.23 -2.71 -0.50
C ALA A 114 11.19 -2.66 -1.62
N LEU A 115 9.95 -2.25 -1.33
CA LEU A 115 8.90 -2.06 -2.35
C LEU A 115 9.31 -1.05 -3.42
N GLU A 116 9.98 0.05 -3.04
CA GLU A 116 10.48 1.04 -3.98
C GLU A 116 11.58 0.47 -4.88
N ILE A 117 12.58 -0.17 -4.27
CA ILE A 117 13.74 -0.70 -4.98
C ILE A 117 13.31 -1.77 -5.99
N VAL A 118 12.51 -2.74 -5.55
CA VAL A 118 12.02 -3.82 -6.42
C VAL A 118 11.14 -3.28 -7.53
N GLY A 119 10.26 -2.33 -7.21
CA GLY A 119 9.44 -1.66 -8.22
C GLY A 119 10.29 -0.94 -9.27
N GLN A 120 11.34 -0.25 -8.88
CA GLN A 120 12.28 0.39 -9.81
C GLN A 120 13.08 -0.63 -10.65
N ILE A 121 13.51 -1.74 -10.05
CA ILE A 121 14.18 -2.82 -10.79
C ILE A 121 13.25 -3.37 -11.87
N ILE A 122 12.02 -3.73 -11.54
CA ILE A 122 11.01 -4.21 -12.49
C ILE A 122 10.81 -3.19 -13.61
N LYS A 123 10.63 -1.93 -13.25
CA LYS A 123 10.43 -0.83 -14.20
C LYS A 123 11.59 -0.65 -15.17
N ASN A 124 12.81 -0.66 -14.65
CA ASN A 124 14.02 -0.40 -15.44
C ASN A 124 14.46 -1.61 -16.28
N ARG A 125 14.08 -2.82 -15.85
CA ARG A 125 14.55 -4.07 -16.46
C ARG A 125 13.48 -4.86 -17.22
N LYS A 126 12.28 -4.30 -17.38
CA LYS A 126 11.16 -4.96 -18.08
C LYS A 126 11.48 -5.57 -19.43
N GLY A 127 12.40 -4.95 -20.19
CA GLY A 127 12.80 -5.41 -21.53
C GLY A 127 13.99 -6.37 -21.54
N SER A 128 14.65 -6.60 -20.41
CA SER A 128 15.84 -7.45 -20.31
C SER A 128 15.65 -8.70 -19.45
N LEU A 129 14.59 -8.75 -18.64
CA LEU A 129 14.27 -9.90 -17.82
C LEU A 129 13.30 -10.86 -18.52
N PRO A 130 13.45 -12.17 -18.34
CA PRO A 130 12.48 -13.16 -18.79
C PRO A 130 11.10 -12.88 -18.17
N ARG A 131 10.01 -13.17 -18.90
CA ARG A 131 8.64 -12.97 -18.43
C ARG A 131 8.35 -13.71 -17.11
N THR A 132 8.86 -14.93 -16.97
CA THR A 132 8.71 -15.72 -15.74
C THR A 132 9.32 -15.02 -14.54
N GLN A 133 10.52 -14.51 -14.66
CA GLN A 133 11.21 -13.76 -13.61
C GLN A 133 10.46 -12.47 -13.25
N LEU A 134 9.91 -11.74 -14.23
CA LEU A 134 9.07 -10.58 -13.97
C LEU A 134 7.80 -10.94 -13.20
N ILE A 135 7.15 -12.06 -13.52
CA ILE A 135 5.96 -12.56 -12.81
C ILE A 135 6.33 -12.89 -11.36
N ASP A 136 7.43 -13.56 -11.12
CA ASP A 136 7.88 -13.94 -9.78
C ASP A 136 8.25 -12.70 -8.95
N MET A 137 8.98 -11.75 -9.53
CA MET A 137 9.29 -10.47 -8.87
C MET A 137 8.04 -9.65 -8.51
N VAL A 138 7.06 -9.56 -9.41
CA VAL A 138 5.79 -8.86 -9.16
C VAL A 138 4.97 -9.60 -8.09
N THR A 139 5.00 -10.94 -8.11
CA THR A 139 4.32 -11.78 -7.10
C THR A 139 4.89 -11.50 -5.71
N GLU A 140 6.21 -11.51 -5.56
CA GLU A 140 6.88 -11.21 -4.30
C GLU A 140 6.69 -9.75 -3.87
N LEU A 141 6.69 -8.80 -4.79
CA LEU A 141 6.36 -7.40 -4.51
C LEU A 141 4.96 -7.28 -3.88
N TYR A 142 3.96 -8.02 -4.40
CA TYR A 142 2.62 -8.03 -3.84
C TYR A 142 2.61 -8.64 -2.45
N PHE A 143 3.26 -9.78 -2.26
CA PHE A 143 3.34 -10.43 -0.96
C PHE A 143 4.05 -9.55 0.08
N THR A 144 5.16 -8.92 -0.27
CA THR A 144 5.86 -7.99 0.61
C THR A 144 4.96 -6.82 1.01
N ALA A 145 4.21 -6.22 0.07
CA ALA A 145 3.24 -5.18 0.37
C ALA A 145 2.15 -5.66 1.33
N PHE A 146 1.59 -6.85 1.10
CA PHE A 146 0.52 -7.42 1.93
C PHE A 146 1.02 -7.86 3.30
N ARG A 147 2.23 -8.36 3.42
CA ARG A 147 2.89 -8.67 4.71
C ARG A 147 3.14 -7.39 5.51
N THR A 148 3.63 -6.32 4.85
CA THR A 148 3.84 -5.01 5.49
C THR A 148 2.56 -4.44 6.08
N ILE A 149 1.44 -4.54 5.36
CA ILE A 149 0.13 -4.12 5.86
C ILE A 149 -0.31 -5.02 7.02
N GLY A 150 -0.13 -6.32 6.91
CA GLY A 150 -0.45 -7.29 7.96
C GLY A 150 0.34 -7.05 9.24
N PHE A 151 1.64 -6.79 9.12
CA PHE A 151 2.51 -6.44 10.24
C PHE A 151 2.03 -5.17 10.95
N PHE A 152 1.74 -4.12 10.20
CA PHE A 152 1.20 -2.89 10.76
C PHE A 152 -0.12 -3.14 11.51
N GLY A 153 -1.03 -3.94 10.94
CA GLY A 153 -2.29 -4.28 11.60
C GLY A 153 -2.08 -4.97 12.95
N LYS A 154 -1.16 -5.93 13.03
CA LYS A 154 -0.78 -6.58 14.30
C LYS A 154 -0.15 -5.59 15.29
N LEU A 155 0.77 -4.76 14.82
CA LEU A 155 1.45 -3.77 15.66
C LEU A 155 0.44 -2.83 16.33
N VAL A 156 -0.46 -2.23 15.56
CA VAL A 156 -1.44 -1.27 16.13
C VAL A 156 -2.46 -1.95 17.02
N THR A 157 -2.83 -3.21 16.75
CA THR A 157 -3.74 -3.96 17.60
C THR A 157 -3.09 -4.26 18.97
N ASN A 158 -1.84 -4.70 18.97
CA ASN A 158 -1.10 -4.98 20.20
C ASN A 158 -0.89 -3.71 21.03
N THR A 159 -0.45 -2.62 20.41
CA THR A 159 -0.26 -1.32 21.07
C THR A 159 -1.57 -0.75 21.60
N GLN A 160 -2.70 -1.02 20.95
CA GLN A 160 -4.01 -0.62 21.43
C GLN A 160 -4.34 -1.21 22.80
N ASP A 161 -4.11 -2.49 22.99
CA ASP A 161 -4.40 -3.17 24.24
C ASP A 161 -3.54 -2.62 25.39
N GLU A 162 -2.26 -2.35 25.13
CA GLU A 162 -1.34 -1.73 26.09
C GLU A 162 -1.78 -0.31 26.48
N ILE A 163 -2.18 0.52 25.51
CA ILE A 163 -2.67 1.89 25.76
C ILE A 163 -3.96 1.83 26.61
N ILE A 164 -4.89 0.92 26.27
CA ILE A 164 -6.12 0.75 27.02
C ILE A 164 -5.85 0.30 28.46
N GLU A 165 -4.89 -0.58 28.67
CA GLU A 165 -4.52 -1.07 30.00
C GLU A 165 -3.89 0.05 30.84
N ASN A 166 -3.00 0.84 30.26
CA ASN A 166 -2.40 1.99 30.92
C ASN A 166 -3.44 3.05 31.29
N LEU A 167 -4.41 3.33 30.41
CA LEU A 167 -5.51 4.26 30.68
C LEU A 167 -6.44 3.76 31.79
N LYS A 168 -6.58 2.44 32.00
CA LYS A 168 -7.35 1.87 33.10
C LYS A 168 -6.74 2.16 34.47
N ASN A 169 -5.42 2.28 34.51
CA ASN A 169 -4.68 2.50 35.75
C ASN A 169 -4.72 3.97 36.22
N ASP A 170 -4.90 4.93 35.30
CA ASP A 170 -4.75 6.37 35.57
C ASP A 170 -6.07 7.12 35.84
N SER A 171 -7.24 6.57 35.55
CA SER A 171 -8.51 7.34 35.67
C SER A 171 -9.58 6.71 36.50
N ASN A 172 -10.17 7.53 37.39
CA ASN A 172 -11.29 7.16 38.27
C ASN A 172 -12.70 7.31 37.64
N GLU A 173 -12.84 7.77 36.38
CA GLU A 173 -14.11 8.02 35.73
C GLU A 173 -14.41 6.98 34.61
N TYR A 174 -15.30 6.03 34.91
CA TYR A 174 -15.69 4.95 33.99
C TYR A 174 -16.28 5.43 32.66
N GLU A 175 -17.02 6.51 32.65
CA GLU A 175 -17.68 7.03 31.43
C GLU A 175 -16.70 7.65 30.46
N THR A 176 -15.65 8.29 30.94
CA THR A 176 -14.59 8.89 30.15
C THR A 176 -13.74 7.82 29.46
N LYS A 177 -13.52 6.67 30.12
CA LYS A 177 -12.73 5.54 29.60
C LYS A 177 -13.39 4.86 28.40
N ALA A 178 -14.69 4.61 28.45
CA ALA A 178 -15.43 3.98 27.35
C ALA A 178 -15.37 4.84 26.08
N ARG A 179 -15.57 6.15 26.22
CA ARG A 179 -15.47 7.10 25.10
C ARG A 179 -14.04 7.21 24.55
N MET A 180 -13.01 7.19 25.40
CA MET A 180 -11.62 7.17 24.98
C MET A 180 -11.29 5.90 24.18
N LYS A 181 -11.73 4.75 24.66
CA LYS A 181 -11.56 3.47 23.98
C LYS A 181 -12.20 3.48 22.59
N GLU A 182 -13.43 3.98 22.49
CA GLU A 182 -14.14 4.09 21.22
C GLU A 182 -13.39 5.02 20.23
N ARG A 183 -12.94 6.20 20.68
CA ARG A 183 -12.15 7.13 19.86
C ARG A 183 -10.83 6.53 19.41
N LEU A 184 -10.13 5.83 20.31
CA LEU A 184 -8.87 5.13 19.96
C LEU A 184 -9.10 4.04 18.92
N ASN A 185 -10.18 3.25 19.07
CA ASN A 185 -10.56 2.25 18.08
C ASN A 185 -10.80 2.87 16.70
N ILE A 186 -11.59 3.93 16.63
CA ILE A 186 -11.87 4.66 15.38
C ILE A 186 -10.56 5.18 14.77
N PHE A 187 -9.70 5.77 15.60
CA PHE A 187 -8.39 6.29 15.13
C PHE A 187 -7.52 5.19 14.54
N ILE A 188 -7.37 4.05 15.25
CA ILE A 188 -6.59 2.90 14.80
C ILE A 188 -7.11 2.37 13.46
N GLN A 189 -8.42 2.22 13.34
CA GLN A 189 -9.06 1.71 12.12
C GLN A 189 -8.86 2.67 10.93
N LEU A 190 -9.03 3.98 11.13
CA LEU A 190 -8.78 5.00 10.11
C LEU A 190 -7.32 4.99 9.68
N TYR A 191 -6.41 4.88 10.64
CA TYR A 191 -4.97 4.86 10.37
C TYR A 191 -4.57 3.59 9.63
N SER A 192 -5.14 2.44 9.98
CA SER A 192 -4.93 1.17 9.28
C SER A 192 -5.43 1.20 7.84
N LEU A 193 -6.60 1.79 7.60
CA LEU A 193 -7.12 2.00 6.24
C LEU A 193 -6.20 2.94 5.45
N ARG A 194 -5.77 4.05 6.05
CA ARG A 194 -4.86 5.01 5.42
C ARG A 194 -3.51 4.38 5.11
N PHE A 195 -2.97 3.58 6.02
CA PHE A 195 -1.73 2.85 5.81
C PHE A 195 -1.83 1.86 4.65
N CYS A 196 -2.90 1.06 4.59
CA CYS A 196 -3.18 0.15 3.48
C CYS A 196 -3.21 0.90 2.13
N LEU A 197 -3.93 2.02 2.06
CA LEU A 197 -3.99 2.88 0.87
C LEU A 197 -2.62 3.48 0.53
N GLY A 198 -1.81 3.83 1.53
CA GLY A 198 -0.45 4.33 1.38
C GLY A 198 0.49 3.30 0.76
N ILE A 199 0.50 2.07 1.28
CA ILE A 199 1.29 0.96 0.71
C ILE A 199 0.86 0.64 -0.71
N PHE A 200 -0.45 0.60 -0.99
CA PHE A 200 -0.95 0.43 -2.37
C PHE A 200 -0.43 1.54 -3.29
N SER A 201 -0.49 2.81 -2.84
CA SER A 201 0.07 3.94 -3.60
C SER A 201 1.56 3.75 -3.87
N LYS A 202 2.31 3.31 -2.86
CA LYS A 202 3.75 3.10 -2.97
C LYS A 202 4.07 2.07 -4.06
N VAL A 203 3.40 0.91 -4.05
CA VAL A 203 3.56 -0.11 -5.09
C VAL A 203 3.17 0.44 -6.47
N ILE A 204 2.00 1.10 -6.56
CA ILE A 204 1.51 1.66 -7.82
C ILE A 204 2.54 2.60 -8.45
N HIS A 205 3.12 3.51 -7.66
CA HIS A 205 4.06 4.50 -8.17
C HIS A 205 5.46 3.92 -8.46
N SER A 206 5.89 2.91 -7.69
CA SER A 206 7.21 2.31 -7.90
C SER A 206 7.28 1.44 -9.15
N VAL A 207 6.22 0.65 -9.44
CA VAL A 207 6.24 -0.38 -10.48
C VAL A 207 5.38 -0.05 -11.69
N GLY A 208 4.52 0.94 -11.60
CA GLY A 208 3.46 1.19 -12.60
C GLY A 208 4.00 1.57 -13.97
N LEU A 209 3.71 0.72 -14.95
CA LEU A 209 3.92 0.91 -16.38
C LEU A 209 2.77 0.26 -17.14
N SER A 210 2.26 0.94 -18.17
CA SER A 210 1.20 0.40 -19.03
C SER A 210 1.59 -0.91 -19.73
N GLU A 211 2.88 -1.07 -20.05
CA GLU A 211 3.44 -2.23 -20.76
C GLU A 211 3.41 -3.51 -19.92
N LEU A 212 3.35 -3.41 -18.60
CA LEU A 212 3.29 -4.54 -17.67
C LEU A 212 1.85 -4.93 -17.26
N LYS A 213 0.82 -4.32 -17.87
CA LYS A 213 -0.59 -4.54 -17.54
C LYS A 213 -0.97 -6.03 -17.50
N GLU A 214 -0.50 -6.80 -18.47
CA GLU A 214 -0.79 -8.25 -18.54
C GLU A 214 -0.16 -9.01 -17.39
N ILE A 215 1.09 -8.67 -17.02
CA ILE A 215 1.81 -9.31 -15.91
C ILE A 215 1.09 -9.04 -14.59
N PHE A 216 0.68 -7.80 -14.32
CA PHE A 216 -0.07 -7.48 -13.11
C PHE A 216 -1.40 -8.22 -13.04
N SER A 217 -2.09 -8.37 -14.18
CA SER A 217 -3.35 -9.10 -14.25
C SER A 217 -3.16 -10.60 -14.02
N GLU A 218 -2.12 -11.19 -14.61
CA GLU A 218 -1.76 -12.60 -14.44
C GLU A 218 -1.38 -12.92 -12.98
N VAL A 219 -0.56 -12.07 -12.36
CA VAL A 219 -0.18 -12.22 -10.94
C VAL A 219 -1.41 -12.10 -10.03
N ALA A 220 -2.32 -11.16 -10.29
CA ALA A 220 -3.53 -11.04 -9.50
C ALA A 220 -4.45 -12.26 -9.61
N ILE A 221 -4.51 -12.89 -10.79
CA ILE A 221 -5.24 -14.14 -11.00
C ILE A 221 -4.55 -15.30 -10.26
N LYS A 222 -3.22 -15.40 -10.36
CA LYS A 222 -2.41 -16.43 -9.68
C LYS A 222 -2.57 -16.35 -8.16
N ILE A 223 -2.54 -15.15 -7.57
CA ILE A 223 -2.73 -14.94 -6.14
C ILE A 223 -4.20 -15.15 -5.74
N GLY A 224 -5.15 -14.74 -6.55
CA GLY A 224 -6.59 -15.00 -6.41
C GLY A 224 -7.31 -14.19 -5.32
N THR A 225 -6.61 -13.38 -4.53
CA THR A 225 -7.19 -12.65 -3.38
C THR A 225 -7.82 -11.31 -3.79
N PRO A 226 -8.84 -10.81 -3.04
CA PRO A 226 -9.39 -9.48 -3.26
C PRO A 226 -8.35 -8.36 -3.21
N ALA A 227 -7.37 -8.45 -2.29
CA ALA A 227 -6.27 -7.49 -2.19
C ALA A 227 -5.45 -7.41 -3.49
N ALA A 228 -5.06 -8.56 -4.05
CA ALA A 228 -4.28 -8.63 -5.29
C ALA A 228 -5.07 -8.08 -6.49
N LYS A 229 -6.36 -8.42 -6.60
CA LYS A 229 -7.23 -7.92 -7.67
C LYS A 229 -7.37 -6.40 -7.64
N VAL A 230 -7.60 -5.81 -6.46
CA VAL A 230 -7.73 -4.35 -6.31
C VAL A 230 -6.40 -3.64 -6.55
N LEU A 231 -5.27 -4.21 -6.11
CA LEU A 231 -3.96 -3.64 -6.36
C LEU A 231 -3.63 -3.64 -7.86
N SER A 232 -3.80 -4.77 -8.54
CA SER A 232 -3.61 -4.90 -9.99
C SER A 232 -4.51 -3.93 -10.77
N PHE A 233 -5.80 -3.88 -10.42
CA PHE A 233 -6.73 -2.92 -11.02
C PHE A 233 -6.26 -1.47 -10.82
N SER A 234 -5.77 -1.12 -9.63
CA SER A 234 -5.29 0.23 -9.33
C SER A 234 -4.05 0.61 -10.13
N ILE A 235 -3.10 -0.32 -10.31
CA ILE A 235 -1.92 -0.13 -11.14
C ILE A 235 -2.34 0.09 -12.61
N ASN A 236 -3.17 -0.82 -13.14
CA ASN A 236 -3.61 -0.78 -14.53
C ASN A 236 -4.43 0.48 -14.84
N THR A 237 -5.20 0.97 -13.87
CA THR A 237 -5.97 2.20 -13.99
C THR A 237 -5.09 3.45 -13.99
N CYS A 238 -4.04 3.45 -13.15
CA CYS A 238 -3.15 4.60 -13.02
C CYS A 238 -2.30 4.85 -14.28
N TYR A 239 -1.88 3.79 -14.95
CA TYR A 239 -0.94 3.84 -16.08
C TYR A 239 -1.54 3.44 -17.42
N GLY A 240 -2.76 2.97 -17.45
CA GLY A 240 -3.48 2.57 -18.65
C GLY A 240 -4.80 3.30 -18.82
N ARG A 241 -5.44 3.12 -19.98
CA ARG A 241 -6.83 3.51 -20.17
C ARG A 241 -7.72 2.40 -19.62
N MET A 242 -8.57 2.73 -18.67
CA MET A 242 -9.58 1.82 -18.14
C MET A 242 -10.90 2.03 -18.88
N SER A 243 -11.53 0.93 -19.25
CA SER A 243 -12.90 0.97 -19.77
C SER A 243 -13.93 0.91 -18.63
N TYR A 244 -15.11 1.45 -18.87
CA TYR A 244 -16.23 1.33 -17.95
C TYR A 244 -16.60 -0.14 -17.65
N GLY A 245 -16.46 -1.02 -18.66
CA GLY A 245 -16.70 -2.46 -18.49
C GLY A 245 -15.73 -3.14 -17.51
N GLU A 246 -14.45 -2.75 -17.51
CA GLU A 246 -13.46 -3.26 -16.54
C GLU A 246 -13.82 -2.83 -15.11
N LEU A 247 -14.27 -1.58 -14.94
CA LEU A 247 -14.71 -1.09 -13.63
C LEU A 247 -15.97 -1.83 -13.14
N GLN A 248 -16.96 -2.03 -14.03
CA GLN A 248 -18.17 -2.79 -13.68
C GLN A 248 -17.86 -4.25 -13.32
N LYS A 249 -16.90 -4.87 -14.02
CA LYS A 249 -16.50 -6.25 -13.75
C LYS A 249 -15.93 -6.38 -12.34
N ILE A 250 -14.93 -5.57 -12.00
CA ILE A 250 -14.32 -5.63 -10.65
C ILE A 250 -15.32 -5.24 -9.56
N TYR A 251 -16.20 -4.26 -9.82
CA TYR A 251 -17.26 -3.92 -8.89
C TYR A 251 -18.18 -5.09 -8.59
N LYS A 252 -18.67 -5.82 -9.63
CA LYS A 252 -19.52 -7.01 -9.46
C LYS A 252 -18.83 -8.11 -8.67
N GLU A 253 -17.53 -8.33 -8.93
CA GLU A 253 -16.74 -9.30 -8.18
C GLU A 253 -16.58 -8.94 -6.69
N MET A 254 -16.44 -7.65 -6.38
CA MET A 254 -16.18 -7.16 -5.03
C MET A 254 -17.43 -6.68 -4.29
N LYS A 255 -18.61 -6.72 -4.92
CA LYS A 255 -19.89 -6.21 -4.40
C LYS A 255 -20.23 -6.71 -2.98
N SER A 256 -19.89 -7.94 -2.68
CA SER A 256 -20.15 -8.54 -1.38
C SER A 256 -19.15 -8.14 -0.29
N ASN A 257 -18.09 -7.41 -0.61
CA ASN A 257 -16.99 -7.07 0.31
C ASN A 257 -16.89 -5.54 0.52
N PRO A 258 -17.52 -4.98 1.57
CA PRO A 258 -17.58 -3.54 1.79
C PRO A 258 -16.20 -2.90 2.01
N VAL A 259 -15.26 -3.59 2.66
CA VAL A 259 -13.89 -3.08 2.88
C VAL A 259 -13.17 -2.90 1.54
N VAL A 260 -13.23 -3.91 0.69
CA VAL A 260 -12.61 -3.88 -0.65
C VAL A 260 -13.28 -2.82 -1.54
N LEU A 261 -14.61 -2.71 -1.49
CA LEU A 261 -15.33 -1.66 -2.21
C LEU A 261 -14.91 -0.27 -1.75
N ARG A 262 -14.67 -0.08 -0.46
CA ARG A 262 -14.20 1.22 0.06
C ARG A 262 -12.83 1.58 -0.48
N ILE A 263 -11.90 0.61 -0.48
CA ILE A 263 -10.57 0.79 -1.06
C ILE A 263 -10.68 1.08 -2.57
N LEU A 264 -11.50 0.31 -3.30
CA LEU A 264 -11.73 0.51 -4.73
C LEU A 264 -12.30 1.90 -5.03
N LYS A 265 -13.34 2.33 -4.31
CA LYS A 265 -13.94 3.67 -4.44
C LYS A 265 -12.90 4.77 -4.18
N ALA A 266 -12.07 4.63 -3.15
CA ALA A 266 -11.02 5.60 -2.85
C ALA A 266 -10.00 5.68 -4.01
N ARG A 267 -9.64 4.55 -4.62
CA ARG A 267 -8.73 4.51 -5.76
C ARG A 267 -9.34 5.12 -7.03
N VAL A 268 -10.57 4.73 -7.36
CA VAL A 268 -11.28 5.29 -8.52
C VAL A 268 -11.42 6.80 -8.38
N LYS A 269 -11.79 7.30 -7.20
CA LYS A 269 -11.90 8.74 -6.95
C LYS A 269 -10.57 9.46 -7.13
N SER A 270 -9.47 8.88 -6.63
CA SER A 270 -8.13 9.46 -6.73
C SER A 270 -7.65 9.60 -8.18
N TYR A 271 -8.03 8.68 -9.08
CA TYR A 271 -7.52 8.68 -10.44
C TYR A 271 -8.45 9.32 -11.48
N PHE A 272 -9.76 9.30 -11.26
CA PHE A 272 -10.73 9.75 -12.27
C PHE A 272 -11.32 11.13 -11.99
N GLN A 273 -10.99 11.79 -10.89
CA GLN A 273 -11.63 13.05 -10.48
C GLN A 273 -13.16 12.98 -10.52
N VAL A 274 -13.71 11.80 -10.29
CA VAL A 274 -15.13 11.57 -10.43
C VAL A 274 -15.87 12.22 -9.29
N SER A 275 -16.80 13.12 -9.58
CA SER A 275 -17.68 13.70 -8.57
C SER A 275 -18.42 12.58 -7.81
N GLN A 276 -18.79 12.83 -6.56
CA GLN A 276 -19.50 11.85 -5.75
C GLN A 276 -20.80 11.35 -6.40
N VAL A 277 -21.49 12.24 -7.13
CA VAL A 277 -22.70 11.90 -7.90
C VAL A 277 -22.41 10.90 -9.01
N ALA A 278 -21.30 11.07 -9.73
CA ALA A 278 -20.91 10.16 -10.78
C ALA A 278 -20.43 8.81 -10.19
N LEU A 279 -19.73 8.80 -9.04
CA LEU A 279 -19.40 7.58 -8.32
C LEU A 279 -20.66 6.83 -7.87
N CYS A 280 -21.65 7.53 -7.30
CA CYS A 280 -22.92 6.93 -6.95
C CYS A 280 -23.61 6.30 -8.16
N ARG A 281 -23.67 6.97 -9.31
CA ARG A 281 -24.22 6.40 -10.55
C ARG A 281 -23.44 5.18 -11.02
N LEU A 282 -22.08 5.21 -10.97
CA LEU A 282 -21.24 4.09 -11.36
C LEU A 282 -21.45 2.85 -10.49
N PHE A 283 -21.67 3.03 -9.18
CA PHE A 283 -21.75 1.93 -8.21
C PHE A 283 -23.18 1.55 -7.82
N HIS A 284 -24.23 2.32 -8.21
CA HIS A 284 -25.64 2.01 -7.91
C HIS A 284 -26.46 1.63 -9.16
N SER A 285 -25.93 1.84 -10.36
CA SER A 285 -26.60 1.44 -11.61
C SER A 285 -26.23 0.03 -12.09
N ALA A 286 -25.53 -0.74 -11.28
CA ALA A 286 -25.17 -2.12 -11.49
C ALA A 286 -25.71 -2.98 -10.34
#